data_2cdb83b854700fdaa946679ffbedb47c
#
_entry.id   2cdb83b854700fdaa946679ffbedb47c
#
_cell.length_a   1.000
_cell.length_b   1.000
_cell.length_c   1.000
_cell.angle_alpha   90.00
_cell.angle_beta   90.00
_cell.angle_gamma   90.00
#
_symmetry.space_group_name_H-M   'P 1'
#
loop_
_entity.id
_entity.type
_entity.pdbx_description
1 polymer ?
#
loop_
_entity_poly.entity_id
_entity_poly.type
_entity_poly.pdbx_seq_one_letter_code
_entity_poly.pdbx_strand_id
1 'polypeptide(L)'
;TDDLGTQTSLLMSPDLFRARIKPWLKDLHDHIKSLADVKLIMHSDGAVLPLLDDLIEINIDILNPVQTSVRGLEDTQALKDRFGDRLGYHGGIDVQQLMPNATVQEVRWEVARRIHDLGRSGGYIISPCHNIGPDIPPENVVALYDLAREFGRYPLQLDAELAANNSYFARHS
;
A
#
# COMPACT_ATOMS: atom_id res chain seq x y z
N THR A 1 -4.17 -15.90 -3.66
CA THR A 1 -4.55 -14.49 -3.73
C THR A 1 -4.83 -14.14 -5.19
N ASP A 2 -5.90 -13.39 -5.42
CA ASP A 2 -6.31 -12.95 -6.76
C ASP A 2 -6.66 -11.48 -6.70
N ASP A 3 -6.46 -10.76 -7.79
CA ASP A 3 -6.79 -9.34 -7.86
C ASP A 3 -8.30 -9.13 -7.83
N LEU A 4 -8.73 -8.21 -6.98
CA LEU A 4 -10.13 -7.79 -6.83
C LEU A 4 -10.44 -6.49 -7.59
N GLY A 5 -9.40 -5.82 -8.07
CA GLY A 5 -9.50 -4.50 -8.70
C GLY A 5 -8.78 -4.39 -10.05
N THR A 6 -9.19 -3.37 -10.80
CA THR A 6 -8.48 -2.80 -11.94
C THR A 6 -7.90 -1.44 -11.54
N GLN A 7 -7.29 -0.70 -12.47
CA GLN A 7 -6.77 0.65 -12.19
C GLN A 7 -7.85 1.63 -11.69
N THR A 8 -9.10 1.45 -12.10
CA THR A 8 -10.17 2.43 -11.87
C THR A 8 -11.39 1.90 -11.12
N SER A 9 -11.53 0.58 -11.00
CA SER A 9 -12.74 -0.05 -10.42
C SER A 9 -12.44 -1.44 -9.86
N LEU A 10 -13.42 -1.99 -9.15
CA LEU A 10 -13.42 -3.40 -8.79
C LEU A 10 -13.68 -4.28 -10.04
N LEU A 11 -13.19 -5.53 -10.01
CA LEU A 11 -13.48 -6.56 -11.02
C LEU A 11 -14.92 -7.08 -10.92
N MET A 12 -15.54 -6.95 -9.74
CA MET A 12 -16.93 -7.35 -9.49
C MET A 12 -17.61 -6.34 -8.56
N SER A 13 -18.94 -6.37 -8.52
CA SER A 13 -19.66 -5.51 -7.57
C SER A 13 -19.37 -5.93 -6.12
N PRO A 14 -19.38 -4.99 -5.15
CA PRO A 14 -19.26 -5.33 -3.73
C PRO A 14 -20.31 -6.35 -3.26
N ASP A 15 -21.53 -6.28 -3.79
CA ASP A 15 -22.60 -7.22 -3.43
C ASP A 15 -22.30 -8.64 -3.91
N LEU A 16 -21.74 -8.79 -5.11
CA LEU A 16 -21.31 -10.09 -5.62
C LEU A 16 -20.15 -10.66 -4.78
N PHE A 17 -19.16 -9.81 -4.44
CA PHE A 17 -18.06 -10.19 -3.56
C PHE A 17 -18.61 -10.69 -2.20
N ARG A 18 -19.49 -9.93 -1.56
CA ARG A 18 -20.09 -10.28 -0.26
C ARG A 18 -20.90 -11.55 -0.33
N ALA A 19 -21.65 -11.76 -1.42
CA ALA A 19 -22.51 -12.94 -1.57
C ALA A 19 -21.75 -14.21 -1.93
N ARG A 20 -20.63 -14.12 -2.66
CA ARG A 20 -20.01 -15.30 -3.30
C ARG A 20 -18.56 -15.56 -2.90
N ILE A 21 -17.79 -14.54 -2.56
CA ILE A 21 -16.35 -14.67 -2.29
C ILE A 21 -16.06 -14.54 -0.79
N LYS A 22 -16.58 -13.47 -0.17
CA LYS A 22 -16.33 -13.13 1.22
C LYS A 22 -16.57 -14.28 2.21
N PRO A 23 -17.66 -15.07 2.13
CA PRO A 23 -17.88 -16.16 3.10
C PRO A 23 -16.77 -17.22 3.06
N TRP A 24 -16.34 -17.63 1.86
CA TRP A 24 -15.28 -18.63 1.68
C TRP A 24 -13.92 -18.14 2.16
N LEU A 25 -13.59 -16.87 1.88
CA LEU A 25 -12.36 -16.25 2.38
C LEU A 25 -12.39 -16.15 3.91
N LYS A 26 -13.56 -15.79 4.48
CA LYS A 26 -13.70 -15.73 5.93
C LYS A 26 -13.45 -17.07 6.60
N ASP A 27 -14.09 -18.13 6.09
CA ASP A 27 -13.92 -19.48 6.63
C ASP A 27 -12.45 -19.94 6.55
N LEU A 28 -11.77 -19.65 5.42
CA LEU A 28 -10.35 -19.95 5.25
C LEU A 28 -9.46 -19.18 6.26
N HIS A 29 -9.70 -17.87 6.40
CA HIS A 29 -8.90 -17.02 7.29
C HIS A 29 -9.12 -17.37 8.75
N ASP A 30 -10.36 -17.62 9.16
CA ASP A 30 -10.71 -18.08 10.51
C ASP A 30 -10.01 -19.42 10.80
N HIS A 31 -10.01 -20.35 9.84
CA HIS A 31 -9.31 -21.62 10.00
C HIS A 31 -7.80 -21.42 10.16
N ILE A 32 -7.16 -20.62 9.32
CA ILE A 32 -5.71 -20.33 9.43
C ILE A 32 -5.39 -19.73 10.82
N LYS A 33 -6.13 -18.73 11.25
CA LYS A 33 -5.92 -18.09 12.55
C LYS A 33 -6.23 -19.00 13.75
N SER A 34 -7.06 -20.01 13.57
CA SER A 34 -7.30 -21.03 14.61
C SER A 34 -6.12 -21.98 14.82
N LEU A 35 -5.27 -22.14 13.79
CA LEU A 35 -4.10 -23.03 13.83
C LEU A 35 -2.84 -22.33 14.34
N ALA A 36 -2.72 -21.01 14.16
CA ALA A 36 -1.52 -20.28 14.53
C ALA A 36 -1.81 -18.77 14.75
N ASP A 37 -1.04 -18.16 15.65
CA ASP A 37 -1.03 -16.70 15.83
C ASP A 37 -0.21 -16.05 14.71
N VAL A 38 -0.86 -15.78 13.59
CA VAL A 38 -0.24 -15.22 12.39
C VAL A 38 -0.97 -13.98 11.89
N LYS A 39 -0.26 -13.12 11.17
CA LYS A 39 -0.83 -12.00 10.41
C LYS A 39 -1.12 -12.41 8.98
N LEU A 40 -2.33 -12.10 8.51
CA LEU A 40 -2.75 -12.40 7.14
C LEU A 40 -2.52 -11.18 6.25
N ILE A 41 -1.73 -11.38 5.21
CA ILE A 41 -1.49 -10.38 4.16
C ILE A 41 -2.36 -10.74 2.96
N MET A 42 -3.24 -9.84 2.57
CA MET A 42 -4.02 -9.96 1.33
C MET A 42 -3.29 -9.24 0.21
N HIS A 43 -2.90 -10.01 -0.82
CA HIS A 43 -2.45 -9.39 -2.07
C HIS A 43 -3.63 -9.20 -2.99
N SER A 44 -3.82 -7.98 -3.44
CA SER A 44 -4.75 -7.61 -4.50
C SER A 44 -4.34 -6.27 -5.09
N ASP A 45 -3.94 -6.28 -6.35
CA ASP A 45 -3.76 -5.05 -7.10
C ASP A 45 -5.10 -4.36 -7.39
N GLY A 46 -5.00 -3.08 -7.72
CA GLY A 46 -6.12 -2.29 -8.21
C GLY A 46 -6.90 -1.50 -7.16
N ALA A 47 -7.99 -0.91 -7.62
CA ALA A 47 -8.83 0.05 -6.88
C ALA A 47 -9.75 -0.66 -5.86
N VAL A 48 -9.17 -1.25 -4.82
CA VAL A 48 -9.87 -2.10 -3.82
C VAL A 48 -10.46 -1.33 -2.63
N LEU A 49 -10.32 0.00 -2.59
CA LEU A 49 -10.84 0.83 -1.49
C LEU A 49 -12.28 0.49 -1.08
N PRO A 50 -13.24 0.23 -2.00
CA PRO A 50 -14.62 -0.09 -1.61
C PRO A 50 -14.79 -1.40 -0.85
N LEU A 51 -13.78 -2.29 -0.84
CA LEU A 51 -13.81 -3.57 -0.14
C LEU A 51 -12.98 -3.59 1.14
N LEU A 52 -12.28 -2.51 1.54
CA LEU A 52 -11.37 -2.57 2.67
C LEU A 52 -12.08 -2.90 4.00
N ASP A 53 -13.28 -2.37 4.24
CA ASP A 53 -14.07 -2.76 5.42
C ASP A 53 -14.43 -4.25 5.38
N ASP A 54 -14.82 -4.78 4.20
CA ASP A 54 -15.09 -6.22 4.01
C ASP A 54 -13.85 -7.09 4.25
N LEU A 55 -12.67 -6.66 3.78
CA LEU A 55 -11.40 -7.38 3.99
C LEU A 55 -11.00 -7.40 5.47
N ILE A 56 -11.20 -6.30 6.19
CA ILE A 56 -10.97 -6.22 7.64
C ILE A 56 -11.92 -7.19 8.38
N GLU A 57 -13.19 -7.23 8.02
CA GLU A 57 -14.20 -8.13 8.62
C GLU A 57 -13.87 -9.62 8.42
N ILE A 58 -13.13 -9.97 7.40
CA ILE A 58 -12.63 -11.34 7.16
C ILE A 58 -11.23 -11.58 7.69
N ASN A 59 -10.79 -10.79 8.68
CA ASN A 59 -9.55 -10.96 9.42
C ASN A 59 -8.25 -10.76 8.60
N ILE A 60 -8.29 -9.94 7.55
CA ILE A 60 -7.06 -9.46 6.89
C ILE A 60 -6.40 -8.43 7.79
N ASP A 61 -5.13 -8.65 8.10
CA ASP A 61 -4.31 -7.77 8.94
C ASP A 61 -3.54 -6.73 8.12
N ILE A 62 -3.13 -7.08 6.88
CA ILE A 62 -2.27 -6.21 6.04
C ILE A 62 -2.76 -6.24 4.59
N LEU A 63 -2.97 -5.07 4.01
CA LEU A 63 -3.20 -4.88 2.57
C LEU A 63 -1.86 -4.84 1.83
N ASN A 64 -1.73 -5.61 0.77
CA ASN A 64 -0.62 -5.61 -0.18
C ASN A 64 -1.14 -5.70 -1.62
N PRO A 65 -0.67 -4.85 -2.51
CA PRO A 65 0.04 -3.61 -2.21
C PRO A 65 -0.92 -2.46 -1.88
N VAL A 66 -0.39 -1.41 -1.25
CA VAL A 66 -1.02 -0.09 -1.36
C VAL A 66 -0.58 0.48 -2.70
N GLN A 67 -1.36 0.27 -3.74
CA GLN A 67 -1.06 0.74 -5.09
C GLN A 67 -1.49 2.20 -5.24
N THR A 68 -0.56 3.13 -5.09
CA THR A 68 -0.84 4.57 -5.01
C THR A 68 -1.20 5.23 -6.35
N SER A 69 -1.07 4.49 -7.45
CA SER A 69 -1.44 4.93 -8.80
C SER A 69 -2.87 4.54 -9.22
N VAL A 70 -3.64 3.90 -8.33
CA VAL A 70 -5.02 3.49 -8.63
C VAL A 70 -6.03 4.36 -7.91
N ARG A 71 -7.24 4.40 -8.46
CA ARG A 71 -8.36 5.18 -7.92
C ARG A 71 -8.68 4.81 -6.48
N GLY A 72 -8.60 5.81 -5.59
CA GLY A 72 -9.00 5.73 -4.18
C GLY A 72 -7.88 5.33 -3.23
N LEU A 73 -6.70 4.90 -3.70
CA LEU A 73 -5.54 4.60 -2.86
C LEU A 73 -4.41 5.64 -2.97
N GLU A 74 -4.62 6.71 -3.74
CA GLU A 74 -3.65 7.79 -3.96
C GLU A 74 -3.42 8.65 -2.70
N ASP A 75 -4.47 8.86 -1.89
CA ASP A 75 -4.39 9.58 -0.62
C ASP A 75 -4.08 8.61 0.53
N THR A 76 -2.79 8.37 0.75
CA THR A 76 -2.33 7.44 1.79
C THR A 76 -2.51 7.98 3.20
N GLN A 77 -2.62 9.30 3.39
CA GLN A 77 -2.93 9.89 4.68
C GLN A 77 -4.40 9.60 5.06
N ALA A 78 -5.35 9.86 4.16
CA ALA A 78 -6.75 9.55 4.37
C ALA A 78 -6.98 8.03 4.57
N LEU A 79 -6.22 7.19 3.85
CA LEU A 79 -6.25 5.74 4.02
C LEU A 79 -5.83 5.34 5.45
N LYS A 80 -4.72 5.91 5.95
CA LYS A 80 -4.23 5.66 7.32
C LYS A 80 -5.18 6.20 8.38
N ASP A 81 -5.75 7.38 8.18
CA ASP A 81 -6.71 7.97 9.11
C ASP A 81 -7.97 7.11 9.28
N ARG A 82 -8.45 6.53 8.17
CA ARG A 82 -9.69 5.75 8.17
C ARG A 82 -9.52 4.31 8.67
N PHE A 83 -8.42 3.66 8.35
CA PHE A 83 -8.28 2.21 8.55
C PHE A 83 -7.06 1.82 9.39
N GLY A 84 -6.15 2.75 9.68
CA GLY A 84 -4.83 2.45 10.25
C GLY A 84 -4.82 1.82 11.64
N ASP A 85 -5.92 1.89 12.38
CA ASP A 85 -6.07 1.20 13.67
C ASP A 85 -6.42 -0.29 13.51
N ARG A 86 -6.91 -0.69 12.32
CA ARG A 86 -7.41 -2.03 12.04
C ARG A 86 -6.66 -2.74 10.92
N LEU A 87 -5.93 -2.01 10.08
CA LEU A 87 -5.28 -2.53 8.88
C LEU A 87 -3.85 -2.00 8.79
N GLY A 88 -2.90 -2.91 8.62
CA GLY A 88 -1.53 -2.59 8.22
C GLY A 88 -1.42 -2.45 6.70
N TYR A 89 -0.30 -1.90 6.26
CA TYR A 89 -0.06 -1.58 4.85
C TYR A 89 1.30 -2.11 4.39
N HIS A 90 1.34 -2.64 3.19
CA HIS A 90 2.57 -3.08 2.53
C HIS A 90 2.60 -2.53 1.10
N GLY A 91 3.73 -2.01 0.63
CA GLY A 91 3.86 -1.42 -0.69
C GLY A 91 4.03 0.10 -0.66
N GLY A 92 3.21 0.82 -1.42
CA GLY A 92 3.15 2.28 -1.44
C GLY A 92 4.08 2.95 -2.44
N ILE A 93 5.10 2.24 -2.98
CA ILE A 93 6.04 2.81 -3.97
C ILE A 93 5.66 2.33 -5.37
N ASP A 94 5.20 3.26 -6.18
CA ASP A 94 4.73 2.98 -7.54
C ASP A 94 5.86 2.53 -8.47
N VAL A 95 5.63 1.42 -9.17
CA VAL A 95 6.58 0.83 -10.12
C VAL A 95 6.21 1.07 -11.57
N GLN A 96 5.07 1.72 -11.84
CA GLN A 96 4.58 1.94 -13.19
C GLN A 96 5.00 3.31 -13.74
N GLN A 97 5.01 4.33 -12.90
CA GLN A 97 5.29 5.71 -13.28
C GLN A 97 6.48 6.29 -12.51
N LEU A 98 6.46 6.18 -11.18
CA LEU A 98 7.49 6.78 -10.33
C LEU A 98 8.85 6.12 -10.55
N MET A 99 8.99 4.85 -10.22
CA MET A 99 10.29 4.18 -10.19
C MET A 99 11.02 4.17 -11.55
N PRO A 100 10.34 4.01 -12.72
CA PRO A 100 11.01 4.07 -14.01
C PRO A 100 11.44 5.49 -14.43
N ASN A 101 10.71 6.53 -14.03
CA ASN A 101 10.85 7.86 -14.62
C ASN A 101 11.37 8.93 -13.67
N ALA A 102 11.33 8.67 -12.34
CA ALA A 102 11.71 9.64 -11.34
C ALA A 102 13.24 9.79 -11.22
N THR A 103 13.66 10.97 -10.83
CA THR A 103 15.01 11.21 -10.30
C THR A 103 15.14 10.61 -8.90
N VAL A 104 16.36 10.34 -8.45
CA VAL A 104 16.64 9.91 -7.07
C VAL A 104 16.04 10.86 -6.04
N GLN A 105 16.04 12.19 -6.32
CA GLN A 105 15.44 13.18 -5.42
C GLN A 105 13.91 13.03 -5.33
N GLU A 106 13.25 12.67 -6.41
CA GLU A 106 11.80 12.41 -6.42
C GLU A 106 11.46 11.10 -5.70
N VAL A 107 12.28 10.07 -5.85
CA VAL A 107 12.18 8.85 -5.03
C VAL A 107 12.31 9.20 -3.54
N ARG A 108 13.27 10.09 -3.18
CA ARG A 108 13.46 10.55 -1.80
C ARG A 108 12.17 11.17 -1.22
N TRP A 109 11.56 12.05 -1.95
CA TRP A 109 10.32 12.70 -1.51
C TRP A 109 9.16 11.71 -1.37
N GLU A 110 9.03 10.76 -2.31
CA GLU A 110 7.97 9.76 -2.25
C GLU A 110 8.15 8.80 -1.08
N VAL A 111 9.37 8.32 -0.83
CA VAL A 111 9.70 7.48 0.33
C VAL A 111 9.37 8.19 1.63
N ALA A 112 9.81 9.45 1.78
CA ALA A 112 9.53 10.26 2.96
C ALA A 112 8.01 10.42 3.18
N ARG A 113 7.27 10.73 2.11
CA ARG A 113 5.82 10.89 2.16
C ARG A 113 5.13 9.60 2.61
N ARG A 114 5.44 8.45 2.00
CA ARG A 114 4.79 7.19 2.36
C ARG A 114 5.08 6.76 3.79
N ILE A 115 6.31 6.99 4.27
CA ILE A 115 6.65 6.73 5.66
C ILE A 115 5.90 7.69 6.59
N HIS A 116 5.81 8.98 6.25
CA HIS A 116 5.05 9.96 7.03
C HIS A 116 3.57 9.57 7.10
N ASP A 117 2.94 9.27 5.98
CA ASP A 117 1.50 8.99 5.91
C ASP A 117 1.14 7.66 6.58
N LEU A 118 1.79 6.57 6.13
CA LEU A 118 1.41 5.20 6.52
C LEU A 118 2.16 4.70 7.75
N GLY A 119 3.38 5.23 8.02
CA GLY A 119 4.26 4.76 9.08
C GLY A 119 4.07 5.44 10.43
N ARG A 120 3.40 6.60 10.52
CA ARG A 120 3.36 7.47 11.73
C ARG A 120 3.00 6.80 13.05
N SER A 121 2.21 5.72 13.01
CA SER A 121 1.82 4.93 14.20
C SER A 121 2.19 3.45 14.07
N GLY A 122 3.15 3.11 13.20
CA GLY A 122 3.48 1.71 12.89
C GLY A 122 2.53 1.05 11.88
N GLY A 123 2.69 -0.26 11.69
CA GLY A 123 1.83 -1.03 10.78
C GLY A 123 2.09 -0.78 9.29
N TYR A 124 3.29 -0.34 8.92
CA TYR A 124 3.67 -0.13 7.53
C TYR A 124 4.95 -0.86 7.14
N ILE A 125 4.92 -1.55 6.03
CA ILE A 125 6.05 -2.21 5.38
C ILE A 125 6.25 -1.52 4.03
N ILE A 126 7.25 -0.65 3.93
CA ILE A 126 7.55 0.03 2.67
C ILE A 126 8.17 -0.92 1.66
N SER A 127 7.63 -0.94 0.46
CA SER A 127 8.17 -1.71 -0.67
C SER A 127 7.64 -1.18 -2.00
N PRO A 128 8.21 -1.60 -3.15
CA PRO A 128 7.55 -1.48 -4.43
C PRO A 128 6.18 -2.15 -4.41
N CYS A 129 5.21 -1.58 -5.15
CA CYS A 129 3.86 -2.14 -5.25
C CYS A 129 3.82 -3.47 -5.99
N HIS A 130 4.79 -3.71 -6.88
CA HIS A 130 4.91 -4.94 -7.65
C HIS A 130 6.39 -5.29 -7.89
N ASN A 131 6.66 -6.30 -8.69
CA ASN A 131 8.02 -6.67 -9.09
C ASN A 131 8.76 -5.50 -9.73
N ILE A 132 10.05 -5.39 -9.43
CA ILE A 132 10.94 -4.39 -10.06
C ILE A 132 11.24 -4.85 -11.47
N GLY A 133 10.78 -4.07 -12.46
CA GLY A 133 11.00 -4.34 -13.88
C GLY A 133 12.40 -3.93 -14.37
N PRO A 134 12.82 -4.39 -15.54
CA PRO A 134 14.12 -4.04 -16.14
C PRO A 134 14.19 -2.57 -16.61
N ASP A 135 13.09 -1.88 -16.66
CA ASP A 135 12.92 -0.47 -17.01
C ASP A 135 13.22 0.49 -15.83
N ILE A 136 13.36 -0.05 -14.62
CA ILE A 136 13.63 0.75 -13.43
C ILE A 136 15.15 0.96 -13.27
N PRO A 137 15.63 2.23 -13.23
CA PRO A 137 17.03 2.53 -12.97
C PRO A 137 17.53 1.92 -11.66
N PRO A 138 18.66 1.21 -11.63
CA PRO A 138 19.21 0.61 -10.41
C PRO A 138 19.42 1.61 -9.27
N GLU A 139 19.80 2.85 -9.60
CA GLU A 139 19.97 3.93 -8.63
C GLU A 139 18.68 4.28 -7.88
N ASN A 140 17.51 4.19 -8.54
CA ASN A 140 16.22 4.40 -7.90
C ASN A 140 15.89 3.26 -6.94
N VAL A 141 16.26 2.03 -7.28
CA VAL A 141 16.10 0.87 -6.39
C VAL A 141 16.96 1.01 -5.13
N VAL A 142 18.24 1.36 -5.31
CA VAL A 142 19.16 1.59 -4.19
C VAL A 142 18.64 2.74 -3.31
N ALA A 143 18.25 3.86 -3.93
CA ALA A 143 17.72 5.02 -3.23
C ALA A 143 16.49 4.67 -2.39
N LEU A 144 15.53 3.90 -2.93
CA LEU A 144 14.36 3.46 -2.18
C LEU A 144 14.72 2.81 -0.83
N TYR A 145 15.62 1.83 -0.85
CA TYR A 145 15.94 1.08 0.36
C TYR A 145 16.86 1.82 1.33
N ASP A 146 17.79 2.62 0.83
CA ASP A 146 18.64 3.45 1.68
C ASP A 146 17.81 4.52 2.39
N LEU A 147 16.90 5.18 1.68
CA LEU A 147 16.00 6.18 2.23
C LEU A 147 14.96 5.59 3.18
N ALA A 148 14.47 4.39 2.87
CA ALA A 148 13.58 3.66 3.79
C ALA A 148 14.28 3.35 5.13
N ARG A 149 15.57 3.03 5.12
CA ARG A 149 16.39 2.83 6.34
C ARG A 149 16.71 4.14 7.07
N GLU A 150 16.91 5.23 6.33
CA GLU A 150 17.14 6.56 6.90
C GLU A 150 15.90 7.09 7.61
N PHE A 151 14.76 7.09 6.93
CA PHE A 151 13.51 7.70 7.41
C PHE A 151 12.64 6.77 8.27
N GLY A 152 12.77 5.46 8.13
CA GLY A 152 11.90 4.49 8.79
C GLY A 152 12.23 4.16 10.24
N ARG A 153 13.19 4.86 10.85
CA ARG A 153 13.56 4.64 12.26
C ARG A 153 12.63 5.38 13.19
N TYR A 154 12.07 4.67 14.18
CA TYR A 154 11.23 5.29 15.21
C TYR A 154 12.07 5.86 16.37
N PRO A 155 11.65 7.00 16.96
CA PRO A 155 10.55 7.86 16.52
C PRO A 155 10.84 8.48 15.15
N LEU A 156 9.83 8.56 14.27
CA LEU A 156 10.00 9.15 12.95
C LEU A 156 10.41 10.62 13.09
N GLN A 157 11.52 10.97 12.42
CA GLN A 157 12.05 12.34 12.39
C GLN A 157 11.94 12.89 10.97
N LEU A 158 10.72 12.89 10.44
CA LEU A 158 10.44 13.40 9.10
C LEU A 158 10.06 14.88 9.19
N ASP A 159 10.69 15.68 8.34
CA ASP A 159 10.24 17.03 8.09
C ASP A 159 8.88 16.95 7.38
N ALA A 160 7.83 17.46 8.05
CA ALA A 160 6.48 17.49 7.51
C ALA A 160 6.41 18.25 6.17
N GLU A 161 7.28 19.25 5.97
CA GLU A 161 7.40 19.98 4.73
C GLU A 161 7.98 19.12 3.60
N LEU A 162 8.94 18.25 3.90
CA LEU A 162 9.48 17.27 2.96
C LEU A 162 8.42 16.27 2.53
N ALA A 163 7.57 15.83 3.45
CA ALA A 163 6.49 14.89 3.17
C ALA A 163 5.29 15.55 2.44
N ALA A 164 4.96 16.81 2.75
CA ALA A 164 3.78 17.50 2.25
C ALA A 164 3.90 17.99 0.81
N ASN A 165 5.09 18.41 0.37
CA ASN A 165 5.24 19.21 -0.85
C ASN A 165 5.49 18.42 -2.14
N ASN A 166 5.57 17.08 -2.12
CA ASN A 166 6.27 16.42 -3.22
C ASN A 166 5.69 15.08 -3.69
N SER A 167 4.38 14.98 -3.88
CA SER A 167 3.85 13.86 -4.65
C SER A 167 4.37 13.94 -6.10
N TYR A 168 5.05 12.90 -6.56
CA TYR A 168 5.45 12.73 -7.95
C TYR A 168 4.26 12.97 -8.88
N PHE A 169 3.12 12.37 -8.58
CA PHE A 169 1.91 12.46 -9.38
C PHE A 169 1.32 13.88 -9.45
N ALA A 170 1.40 14.66 -8.36
CA ALA A 170 0.91 16.04 -8.36
C ALA A 170 1.74 16.98 -9.26
N ARG A 171 2.96 16.60 -9.63
CA ARG A 171 3.84 17.39 -10.51
C ARG A 171 3.81 16.95 -11.96
N HIS A 172 3.26 15.77 -12.24
CA HIS A 172 3.23 15.17 -13.58
C HIS A 172 1.80 14.88 -14.08
N SER A 173 0.77 15.40 -13.36
CA SER A 173 -0.65 15.36 -13.75
C SER A 173 -1.06 16.53 -14.65
#